data_bfd5e96ef465ec8c221ba1a9d8a86878
#
_entry.id   bfd5e96ef465ec8c221ba1a9d8a86878
#
_cell.length_a   1.000
_cell.length_b   1.000
_cell.length_c   1.000
_cell.angle_alpha   90.00
_cell.angle_beta   90.00
_cell.angle_gamma   90.00
#
_symmetry.space_group_name_H-M   'P 1'
#
loop_
_entity.id
_entity.type
_entity.pdbx_description
1 polymer ?
#
loop_
_entity_poly.entity_id
_entity_poly.type
_entity_poly.pdbx_seq_one_letter_code
_entity_poly.pdbx_strand_id
1 'polypeptide(L)'
;GLGDVYKRQIYHDYDEYSRELGWVLKPAFWHKGYADEMTDLLTALARREGKNAVIECVPEQTASAHIARRHGFSYEGRADGCDVYRLRCEK
;
A
#
# COMPACT_ATOMS: atom_id res chain seq x y z
N GLY A 1 -3.30 19.04 8.80
CA GLY A 1 -4.64 18.57 8.59
C GLY A 1 -4.75 17.08 8.71
N LEU A 2 -5.95 16.56 8.62
CA LEU A 2 -6.21 15.14 8.76
C LEU A 2 -5.42 14.31 7.75
N GLY A 3 -5.31 14.80 6.53
CA GLY A 3 -4.54 14.13 5.50
C GLY A 3 -3.06 13.97 5.83
N ASP A 4 -2.50 14.97 6.51
CA ASP A 4 -1.08 14.92 6.90
C ASP A 4 -0.83 13.87 7.96
N VAL A 5 -1.78 13.71 8.90
CA VAL A 5 -1.67 12.70 9.95
C VAL A 5 -1.69 11.30 9.34
N TYR A 6 -2.63 11.02 8.45
CA TYR A 6 -2.71 9.74 7.79
C TYR A 6 -1.49 9.49 6.91
N LYS A 7 -1.02 10.53 6.22
CA LYS A 7 0.15 10.40 5.36
C LYS A 7 1.38 9.93 6.15
N ARG A 8 1.55 10.44 7.38
CA ARG A 8 2.67 10.02 8.21
C ARG A 8 2.52 8.60 8.73
N GLN A 9 1.30 8.15 8.98
CA GLN A 9 1.04 6.86 9.61
C GLN A 9 0.95 5.71 8.61
N ILE A 10 0.41 5.96 7.42
CA ILE A 10 0.09 4.90 6.47
C ILE A 10 0.67 5.13 5.07
N TYR A 11 1.45 6.18 4.89
CA TYR A 11 2.07 6.49 3.60
C TYR A 11 3.46 7.04 3.88
N HIS A 12 4.48 6.22 3.65
CA HIS A 12 5.85 6.59 3.97
C HIS A 12 6.83 6.03 2.96
N ASP A 13 8.08 6.45 3.02
CA ASP A 13 9.11 5.99 2.11
C ASP A 13 9.38 4.52 2.29
N TYR A 14 9.38 3.78 1.19
CA TYR A 14 9.85 2.40 1.15
C TYR A 14 11.30 2.38 0.67
N ASP A 15 11.55 3.02 -0.45
CA ASP A 15 12.90 3.24 -0.96
C ASP A 15 12.90 4.56 -1.74
N GLU A 16 13.98 4.83 -2.48
CA GLU A 16 14.16 6.09 -3.20
C GLU A 16 13.05 6.35 -4.23
N TYR A 17 12.46 5.29 -4.78
CA TYR A 17 11.49 5.41 -5.85
C TYR A 17 10.09 4.94 -5.47
N SER A 18 9.88 4.56 -4.22
CA SER A 18 8.63 3.92 -3.83
C SER A 18 8.11 4.41 -2.49
N ARG A 19 6.79 4.40 -2.36
CA ARG A 19 6.08 4.70 -1.11
C ARG A 19 5.38 3.45 -0.62
N GLU A 20 5.47 3.17 0.64
CA GLU A 20 4.76 2.04 1.25
C GLU A 20 3.38 2.46 1.72
N LEU A 21 2.37 1.65 1.39
CA LEU A 21 1.00 1.86 1.85
C LEU A 21 0.82 1.05 3.13
N GLY A 22 0.94 1.73 4.26
CA GLY A 22 0.95 1.08 5.57
C GLY A 22 -0.42 0.80 6.18
N TRP A 23 -1.52 0.95 5.43
CA TRP A 23 -2.87 0.71 5.98
C TRP A 23 -3.04 -0.72 6.48
N VAL A 24 -2.27 -1.67 5.94
CA VAL A 24 -2.34 -3.08 6.38
C VAL A 24 -1.98 -3.25 7.84
N LEU A 25 -1.24 -2.29 8.41
CA LEU A 25 -0.83 -2.30 9.82
C LEU A 25 -1.86 -1.65 10.73
N LYS A 26 -2.96 -1.16 10.18
CA LYS A 26 -3.99 -0.42 10.92
C LYS A 26 -5.34 -1.11 10.76
N PRO A 27 -5.72 -1.98 11.70
CA PRO A 27 -6.97 -2.73 11.58
C PRO A 27 -8.21 -1.88 11.33
N ALA A 28 -8.20 -0.62 11.77
CA ALA A 28 -9.33 0.28 11.57
C ALA A 28 -9.69 0.47 10.10
N PHE A 29 -8.73 0.27 9.19
CA PHE A 29 -8.96 0.45 7.75
C PHE A 29 -9.38 -0.83 7.04
N TRP A 30 -9.48 -1.95 7.76
CA TRP A 30 -9.79 -3.25 7.14
C TRP A 30 -11.27 -3.48 6.89
N HIS A 31 -12.15 -2.61 7.40
CA HIS A 31 -13.60 -2.83 7.37
C HIS A 31 -14.31 -1.89 6.39
N LYS A 32 -15.47 -2.34 5.89
CA LYS A 32 -16.40 -1.49 5.13
C LYS A 32 -15.80 -0.88 3.86
N GLY A 33 -14.86 -1.59 3.22
CA GLY A 33 -14.27 -1.10 1.99
C GLY A 33 -13.23 -0.01 2.17
N TYR A 34 -12.91 0.38 3.38
CA TYR A 34 -11.91 1.42 3.62
C TYR A 34 -10.55 1.06 3.05
N ALA A 35 -10.17 -0.23 3.11
CA ALA A 35 -8.89 -0.66 2.57
C ALA A 35 -8.79 -0.40 1.07
N ASP A 36 -9.86 -0.68 0.33
CA ASP A 36 -9.89 -0.40 -1.10
C ASP A 36 -9.81 1.10 -1.37
N GLU A 37 -10.59 1.89 -0.64
CA GLU A 37 -10.57 3.34 -0.80
C GLU A 37 -9.20 3.92 -0.47
N MET A 38 -8.58 3.45 0.61
CA MET A 38 -7.25 3.92 1.00
C MET A 38 -6.21 3.51 -0.04
N THR A 39 -6.33 2.31 -0.59
CA THR A 39 -5.41 1.85 -1.63
C THR A 39 -5.52 2.74 -2.86
N ASP A 40 -6.75 3.05 -3.31
CA ASP A 40 -6.95 3.94 -4.45
C ASP A 40 -6.37 5.33 -4.18
N LEU A 41 -6.65 5.87 -3.01
CA LEU A 41 -6.19 7.21 -2.66
C LEU A 41 -4.68 7.28 -2.61
N LEU A 42 -4.06 6.33 -1.94
CA LEU A 42 -2.60 6.35 -1.74
C LEU A 42 -1.85 5.98 -3.03
N THR A 43 -2.41 5.11 -3.87
CA THR A 43 -1.79 4.84 -5.17
C THR A 43 -1.88 6.06 -6.08
N ALA A 44 -2.99 6.80 -6.04
CA ALA A 44 -3.12 8.04 -6.79
C ALA A 44 -2.10 9.08 -6.32
N LEU A 45 -1.90 9.16 -5.00
CA LEU A 45 -0.92 10.08 -4.43
C LEU A 45 0.51 9.70 -4.85
N ALA A 46 0.85 8.41 -4.80
CA ALA A 46 2.16 7.94 -5.23
C ALA A 46 2.39 8.25 -6.71
N ARG A 47 1.38 8.01 -7.55
CA ARG A 47 1.47 8.30 -8.97
C ARG A 47 1.69 9.79 -9.21
N ARG A 48 1.00 10.64 -8.45
CA ARG A 48 1.17 12.09 -8.55
C ARG A 48 2.60 12.51 -8.20
N GLU A 49 3.21 11.81 -7.26
CA GLU A 49 4.58 12.08 -6.84
C GLU A 49 5.62 11.40 -7.74
N GLY A 50 5.19 10.63 -8.72
CA GLY A 50 6.10 9.89 -9.60
C GLY A 50 6.74 8.70 -8.92
N LYS A 51 6.08 8.13 -7.92
CA LYS A 51 6.61 7.02 -7.13
C LYS A 51 5.81 5.75 -7.33
N ASN A 52 6.45 4.60 -7.16
CA ASN A 52 5.77 3.32 -7.11
C ASN A 52 5.05 3.18 -5.77
N ALA A 53 4.02 2.35 -5.74
CA ALA A 53 3.32 2.03 -4.49
C ALA A 53 3.69 0.60 -4.07
N VAL A 54 3.91 0.39 -2.77
CA VAL A 54 4.29 -0.91 -2.23
C VAL A 54 3.36 -1.28 -1.09
N ILE A 55 2.92 -2.52 -1.06
CA ILE A 55 2.17 -3.09 0.06
C ILE A 55 2.96 -4.28 0.59
N GLU A 56 3.27 -4.28 1.88
CA GLU A 56 3.85 -5.43 2.55
C GLU A 56 2.82 -6.00 3.53
N CYS A 57 2.64 -7.30 3.51
CA CYS A 57 1.71 -7.95 4.43
C CYS A 57 2.26 -9.31 4.83
N VAL A 58 1.94 -9.73 6.07
CA VAL A 58 2.31 -11.08 6.49
C VAL A 58 1.48 -12.10 5.69
N PRO A 59 2.00 -13.31 5.48
CA PRO A 59 1.30 -14.31 4.65
C PRO A 59 -0.11 -14.65 5.12
N GLU A 60 -0.37 -14.50 6.42
CA GLU A 60 -1.68 -14.78 7.00
C GLU A 60 -2.73 -13.75 6.63
N GLN A 61 -2.33 -12.57 6.16
CA GLN A 61 -3.24 -11.50 5.78
C GLN A 61 -3.69 -11.66 4.33
N THR A 62 -4.44 -12.71 4.06
CA THR A 62 -4.88 -13.02 2.69
C THR A 62 -5.76 -11.92 2.10
N ALA A 63 -6.54 -11.24 2.94
CA ALA A 63 -7.39 -10.14 2.48
C ALA A 63 -6.55 -9.00 1.91
N SER A 64 -5.42 -8.68 2.56
CA SER A 64 -4.51 -7.64 2.08
C SER A 64 -3.88 -8.01 0.75
N ALA A 65 -3.51 -9.29 0.59
CA ALA A 65 -2.96 -9.79 -0.67
C ALA A 65 -4.00 -9.68 -1.79
N HIS A 66 -5.26 -10.01 -1.51
CA HIS A 66 -6.34 -9.89 -2.49
C HIS A 66 -6.54 -8.44 -2.92
N ILE A 67 -6.49 -7.51 -1.97
CA ILE A 67 -6.63 -6.08 -2.28
C ILE A 67 -5.47 -5.62 -3.16
N ALA A 68 -4.25 -6.00 -2.83
CA ALA A 68 -3.10 -5.64 -3.64
C ALA A 68 -3.25 -6.14 -5.07
N ARG A 69 -3.64 -7.40 -5.24
CA ARG A 69 -3.83 -7.98 -6.57
C ARG A 69 -4.97 -7.30 -7.33
N ARG A 70 -6.08 -7.03 -6.64
CA ARG A 70 -7.24 -6.39 -7.25
C ARG A 70 -6.92 -4.99 -7.77
N HIS A 71 -5.98 -4.30 -7.10
CA HIS A 71 -5.55 -2.96 -7.50
C HIS A 71 -4.37 -2.97 -8.47
N GLY A 72 -4.00 -4.13 -8.98
CA GLY A 72 -3.00 -4.23 -10.02
C GLY A 72 -1.56 -4.36 -9.54
N PHE A 73 -1.35 -4.56 -8.24
CA PHE A 73 -0.01 -4.77 -7.71
C PHE A 73 0.53 -6.14 -8.12
N SER A 74 1.82 -6.20 -8.39
CA SER A 74 2.51 -7.43 -8.74
C SER A 74 3.26 -7.97 -7.53
N TYR A 75 3.21 -9.29 -7.32
CA TYR A 75 3.93 -9.94 -6.24
C TYR A 75 5.43 -9.95 -6.55
N GLU A 76 6.24 -9.52 -5.61
CA GLU A 76 7.70 -9.47 -5.78
C GLU A 76 8.45 -10.48 -4.94
N GLY A 77 7.76 -11.24 -4.12
CA GLY A 77 8.39 -12.23 -3.27
C GLY A 77 8.27 -11.89 -1.80
N ARG A 78 8.97 -12.66 -0.98
CA ARG A 78 8.93 -12.48 0.48
C ARG A 78 10.24 -11.86 0.96
N ALA A 79 10.13 -10.84 1.81
CA ALA A 79 11.28 -10.19 2.41
C ALA A 79 10.96 -9.96 3.89
N ASP A 80 11.88 -10.37 4.76
CA ASP A 80 11.73 -10.19 6.21
C ASP A 80 10.42 -10.75 6.77
N GLY A 81 9.98 -11.89 6.21
CA GLY A 81 8.77 -12.55 6.66
C GLY A 81 7.47 -11.99 6.12
N CYS A 82 7.53 -10.98 5.25
CA CYS A 82 6.36 -10.35 4.66
C CYS A 82 6.35 -10.53 3.15
N ASP A 83 5.16 -10.71 2.59
CA ASP A 83 4.98 -10.71 1.14
C ASP A 83 4.95 -9.27 0.64
N VAL A 84 5.67 -9.00 -0.43
CA VAL A 84 5.82 -7.67 -0.99
C VAL A 84 5.11 -7.59 -2.33
N TYR A 85 4.25 -6.58 -2.48
CA TYR A 85 3.52 -6.28 -3.71
C TYR A 85 3.86 -4.87 -4.16
N ARG A 86 4.04 -4.67 -5.45
CA ARG A 86 4.41 -3.36 -5.99
C ARG A 86 3.55 -2.98 -7.19
N LEU A 87 3.10 -1.74 -7.20
CA LEU A 87 2.45 -1.14 -8.35
C LEU A 87 3.38 -0.07 -8.90
N ARG A 88 3.89 -0.30 -10.10
CA ARG A 88 4.85 0.62 -10.71
C ARG A 88 4.14 1.88 -11.21
N CYS A 89 4.80 3.01 -11.01
CA CYS A 89 4.33 4.27 -11.55
C CYS A 89 4.63 4.30 -13.05
N GLU A 90 3.58 4.42 -13.85
CA GLU A 90 3.74 4.61 -15.28
C GLU A 90 3.65 6.10 -15.59
N LYS A 91 4.71 6.62 -16.18
CA LYS A 91 4.74 8.01 -16.60
C LYS A 91 4.43 8.16 -18.07
#